data_f2f4a79af6aacc0e9244cbce4e53f3a9
#
_entry.id   f2f4a79af6aacc0e9244cbce4e53f3a9
#
_cell.length_a   1.000
_cell.length_b   1.000
_cell.length_c   1.000
_cell.angle_alpha   90.00
_cell.angle_beta   90.00
_cell.angle_gamma   90.00
#
_symmetry.space_group_name_H-M   'P 1'
#
loop_
_entity.id
_entity.type
_entity.pdbx_description
1 polymer ?
#
loop_
_entity_poly.entity_id
_entity_poly.type
_entity_poly.pdbx_seq_one_letter_code
_entity_poly.pdbx_strand_id
1 'polypeptide(L)'
;LDAAILMNPQTWVTTGHVASFSDPLLDCRACKSRHRADKLIAECEQGKNVDVDAMTFDEMDAFIASHDEVVCPVCGKHDFTPIRKFNLMFKTAIGVTEDSSSTCYLRPETAQGIFVNFANIQLHLPYPRVRADGVRVLLQARH
;
A
#
# COMPACT_ATOMS: atom_id res chain seq x y z
N LEU A 1 9.75 -18.11 -4.23
CA LEU A 1 9.77 -17.61 -5.60
C LEU A 1 10.45 -16.25 -5.63
N ASP A 2 11.50 -16.10 -6.41
CA ASP A 2 12.10 -14.80 -6.69
C ASP A 2 11.54 -14.28 -8.01
N ALA A 3 10.91 -13.11 -7.98
CA ALA A 3 10.33 -12.46 -9.15
C ALA A 3 11.00 -11.10 -9.37
N ALA A 4 10.94 -10.59 -10.60
CA ALA A 4 11.54 -9.31 -10.95
C ALA A 4 11.04 -8.17 -10.06
N ILE A 5 11.96 -7.29 -9.63
CA ILE A 5 11.63 -6.06 -8.87
C ILE A 5 10.98 -5.04 -9.81
N LEU A 6 11.47 -4.94 -11.05
CA LEU A 6 10.88 -4.13 -12.11
C LEU A 6 9.97 -5.03 -12.95
N MET A 7 8.72 -4.60 -13.13
CA MET A 7 7.73 -5.28 -13.96
C MET A 7 7.19 -4.30 -15.01
N ASN A 8 6.53 -4.86 -16.03
CA ASN A 8 5.87 -4.01 -17.02
C ASN A 8 4.92 -3.03 -16.34
N PRO A 9 5.03 -1.70 -16.61
CA PRO A 9 4.17 -0.69 -15.99
C PRO A 9 2.67 -0.96 -16.14
N GLN A 10 2.27 -1.60 -17.24
CA GLN A 10 0.88 -1.96 -17.48
C GLN A 10 0.32 -2.91 -16.41
N THR A 11 1.14 -3.74 -15.80
CA THR A 11 0.73 -4.59 -14.66
C THR A 11 0.15 -3.75 -13.53
N TRP A 12 0.82 -2.65 -13.19
CA TRP A 12 0.44 -1.77 -12.08
C TRP A 12 -0.73 -0.84 -12.43
N VAL A 13 -0.90 -0.52 -13.69
CA VAL A 13 -2.09 0.18 -14.19
C VAL A 13 -3.31 -0.73 -14.10
N THR A 14 -3.19 -1.96 -14.59
CA THR A 14 -4.28 -2.95 -14.62
C THR A 14 -4.75 -3.34 -13.21
N THR A 15 -3.82 -3.46 -12.26
CA THR A 15 -4.12 -3.79 -10.86
C THR A 15 -4.56 -2.56 -10.04
N GLY A 16 -4.59 -1.36 -10.61
CA GLY A 16 -5.02 -0.14 -9.94
C GLY A 16 -3.96 0.53 -9.04
N HIS A 17 -2.78 -0.07 -8.87
CA HIS A 17 -1.75 0.46 -7.97
C HIS A 17 -1.28 1.87 -8.36
N VAL A 18 -1.16 2.16 -9.66
CA VAL A 18 -0.72 3.49 -10.11
C VAL A 18 -1.73 4.58 -9.73
N ALA A 19 -3.02 4.26 -9.76
CA ALA A 19 -4.09 5.21 -9.52
C ALA A 19 -4.42 5.41 -8.04
N SER A 20 -4.44 4.33 -7.25
CA SER A 20 -5.07 4.33 -5.92
C SER A 20 -4.19 3.82 -4.77
N PHE A 21 -2.98 3.32 -5.06
CA PHE A 21 -2.12 2.78 -4.01
C PHE A 21 -1.41 3.89 -3.23
N SER A 22 -2.13 4.46 -2.27
CA SER A 22 -1.66 5.61 -1.49
C SER A 22 -2.17 5.57 -0.06
N ASP A 23 -1.32 6.03 0.86
CA ASP A 23 -1.66 6.20 2.27
C ASP A 23 -2.10 7.65 2.58
N PRO A 24 -3.09 7.83 3.47
CA PRO A 24 -3.43 9.12 4.04
C PRO A 24 -2.42 9.49 5.13
N LEU A 25 -1.42 10.31 4.81
CA LEU A 25 -0.40 10.71 5.77
C LEU A 25 -0.63 12.13 6.29
N LEU A 26 -0.39 12.32 7.59
CA LEU A 26 -0.36 13.63 8.25
C LEU A 26 0.83 13.72 9.21
N ASP A 27 1.26 14.93 9.48
CA ASP A 27 2.37 15.20 10.40
C ASP A 27 1.84 15.91 11.66
N CYS A 28 2.28 15.48 12.84
CA CYS A 28 2.07 16.23 14.07
C CYS A 28 2.94 17.50 14.04
N ARG A 29 2.33 18.69 14.16
CA ARG A 29 3.07 19.96 14.14
C ARG A 29 3.94 20.15 15.36
N ALA A 30 3.57 19.57 16.48
CA ALA A 30 4.27 19.72 17.76
C ALA A 30 5.58 18.90 17.81
N CYS A 31 5.55 17.63 17.46
CA CYS A 31 6.73 16.73 17.56
C CYS A 31 7.31 16.31 16.23
N LYS A 32 6.72 16.73 15.09
CA LYS A 32 7.13 16.41 13.72
C LYS A 32 7.07 14.91 13.37
N SER A 33 6.40 14.11 14.19
CA SER A 33 6.17 12.70 13.87
C SER A 33 5.12 12.56 12.77
N ARG A 34 5.31 11.57 11.90
CA ARG A 34 4.40 11.25 10.80
C ARG A 34 3.53 10.08 11.19
N HIS A 35 2.24 10.18 10.86
CA HIS A 35 1.24 9.17 11.16
C HIS A 35 0.35 8.91 9.94
N ARG A 36 -0.31 7.76 9.95
CA ARG A 36 -1.40 7.44 9.03
C ARG A 36 -2.71 7.90 9.66
N ALA A 37 -3.50 8.65 8.92
CA ALA A 37 -4.78 9.18 9.40
C ALA A 37 -5.77 8.05 9.73
N ASP A 38 -5.88 7.04 8.86
CA ASP A 38 -6.74 5.88 9.06
C ASP A 38 -6.43 5.14 10.37
N LYS A 39 -5.14 5.00 10.71
CA LYS A 39 -4.72 4.38 11.97
C LYS A 39 -5.09 5.21 13.19
N LEU A 40 -4.83 6.52 13.15
CA LEU A 40 -5.18 7.42 14.24
C LEU A 40 -6.69 7.44 14.52
N ILE A 41 -7.51 7.44 13.46
CA ILE A 41 -8.97 7.39 13.60
C ILE A 41 -9.39 6.05 14.19
N ALA A 42 -8.86 4.93 13.70
CA ALA A 42 -9.22 3.59 14.19
C ALA A 42 -8.85 3.35 15.66
N GLU A 43 -7.84 4.05 16.18
CA GLU A 43 -7.38 3.94 17.57
C GLU A 43 -8.24 4.75 18.55
N CYS A 44 -8.96 5.79 18.11
CA CYS A 44 -9.86 6.55 18.98
C CYS A 44 -11.20 5.82 19.18
N GLU A 45 -11.89 6.12 20.30
CA GLU A 45 -13.13 5.40 20.66
C GLU A 45 -14.25 5.59 19.65
N GLN A 46 -14.43 6.79 19.11
CA GLN A 46 -15.41 7.10 18.08
C GLN A 46 -15.07 6.45 16.74
N GLY A 47 -13.79 6.37 16.40
CA GLY A 47 -13.31 5.75 15.17
C GLY A 47 -13.54 4.24 15.11
N LYS A 48 -13.66 3.56 16.26
CA LYS A 48 -14.00 2.12 16.32
C LYS A 48 -15.39 1.78 15.77
N ASN A 49 -16.28 2.77 15.70
CA ASN A 49 -17.64 2.61 15.20
C ASN A 49 -17.82 3.07 13.75
N VAL A 50 -16.74 3.51 13.09
CA VAL A 50 -16.76 4.03 11.73
C VAL A 50 -15.94 3.11 10.82
N ASP A 51 -16.46 2.86 9.63
CA ASP A 51 -15.71 2.14 8.59
C ASP A 51 -14.69 3.10 7.96
N VAL A 52 -13.50 3.16 8.57
CA VAL A 52 -12.42 4.07 8.17
C VAL A 52 -11.93 3.76 6.75
N ASP A 53 -12.00 2.50 6.32
CA ASP A 53 -11.56 2.08 4.98
C ASP A 53 -12.49 2.60 3.87
N ALA A 54 -13.74 2.92 4.20
CA ALA A 54 -14.70 3.50 3.27
C ALA A 54 -14.64 5.04 3.20
N MET A 55 -13.91 5.70 4.12
CA MET A 55 -13.82 7.16 4.18
C MET A 55 -12.90 7.72 3.10
N THR A 56 -13.29 8.84 2.52
CA THR A 56 -12.41 9.67 1.69
C THR A 56 -11.41 10.44 2.54
N PHE A 57 -10.34 10.93 1.94
CA PHE A 57 -9.32 11.72 2.66
C PHE A 57 -9.88 13.01 3.26
N ASP A 58 -10.83 13.66 2.57
CA ASP A 58 -11.49 14.86 3.05
C ASP A 58 -12.38 14.56 4.27
N GLU A 59 -13.07 13.43 4.28
CA GLU A 59 -13.86 12.97 5.42
C GLU A 59 -12.98 12.60 6.61
N MET A 60 -11.82 11.98 6.39
CA MET A 60 -10.85 11.72 7.45
C MET A 60 -10.29 13.02 8.04
N ASP A 61 -9.98 14.03 7.22
CA ASP A 61 -9.53 15.35 7.69
C ASP A 61 -10.62 16.04 8.54
N ALA A 62 -11.86 16.02 8.07
CA ALA A 62 -13.00 16.59 8.82
C ALA A 62 -13.23 15.83 10.14
N PHE A 63 -13.10 14.52 10.14
CA PHE A 63 -13.22 13.69 11.34
C PHE A 63 -12.15 14.08 12.37
N ILE A 64 -10.88 14.11 11.96
CA ILE A 64 -9.76 14.50 12.85
C ILE A 64 -9.97 15.91 13.39
N ALA A 65 -10.38 16.86 12.55
CA ALA A 65 -10.61 18.25 12.97
C ALA A 65 -11.76 18.41 13.97
N SER A 66 -12.74 17.49 13.95
CA SER A 66 -13.93 17.54 14.83
C SER A 66 -13.79 16.73 16.13
N HIS A 67 -12.74 15.94 16.27
CA HIS A 67 -12.54 15.02 17.40
C HIS A 67 -11.21 15.27 18.09
N ASP A 68 -11.19 16.13 19.11
CA ASP A 68 -10.00 16.50 19.89
C ASP A 68 -9.33 15.30 20.63
N GLU A 69 -10.02 14.18 20.73
CA GLU A 69 -9.51 12.94 21.30
C GLU A 69 -8.56 12.17 20.36
N VAL A 70 -8.53 12.51 19.06
CA VAL A 70 -7.53 12.03 18.12
C VAL A 70 -6.22 12.74 18.43
N VAL A 71 -5.37 12.12 19.27
CA VAL A 71 -4.12 12.71 19.72
C VAL A 71 -2.92 11.99 19.13
N CYS A 72 -1.82 12.73 19.02
CA CYS A 72 -0.55 12.14 18.59
C CYS A 72 -0.04 11.12 19.63
N PRO A 73 0.19 9.86 19.24
CA PRO A 73 0.65 8.82 20.18
C PRO A 73 2.06 9.09 20.73
N VAL A 74 2.83 10.00 20.13
CA VAL A 74 4.18 10.35 20.57
C VAL A 74 4.17 11.47 21.62
N CYS A 75 3.36 12.52 21.42
CA CYS A 75 3.40 13.70 22.30
C CYS A 75 2.06 14.03 22.97
N GLY A 76 0.99 13.30 22.68
CA GLY A 76 -0.34 13.49 23.28
C GLY A 76 -1.08 14.74 22.84
N LYS A 77 -0.59 15.49 21.84
CA LYS A 77 -1.22 16.72 21.37
C LYS A 77 -2.10 16.46 20.16
N HIS A 78 -3.23 17.19 20.09
CA HIS A 78 -4.07 17.29 18.91
C HIS A 78 -3.65 18.51 18.09
N ASP A 79 -2.62 18.37 17.25
CA ASP A 79 -2.14 19.44 16.36
C ASP A 79 -1.52 18.80 15.12
N PHE A 80 -2.36 18.60 14.11
CA PHE A 80 -1.98 17.89 12.89
C PHE A 80 -1.98 18.82 11.68
N THR A 81 -1.20 18.44 10.66
CA THR A 81 -1.30 19.01 9.32
C THR A 81 -2.48 18.39 8.58
N PRO A 82 -3.01 19.03 7.54
CA PRO A 82 -3.94 18.37 6.63
C PRO A 82 -3.38 17.07 6.06
N ILE A 83 -4.25 16.13 5.76
CA ILE A 83 -3.88 14.84 5.17
C ILE A 83 -3.28 15.06 3.79
N ARG A 84 -2.18 14.36 3.52
CA ARG A 84 -1.54 14.32 2.20
C ARG A 84 -1.61 12.92 1.64
N LYS A 85 -2.00 12.83 0.39
CA LYS A 85 -1.95 11.59 -0.37
C LYS A 85 -0.50 11.22 -0.64
N PHE A 86 -0.03 10.14 -0.04
CA PHE A 86 1.31 9.62 -0.29
C PHE A 86 1.22 8.38 -1.17
N ASN A 87 1.67 8.49 -2.42
CA ASN A 87 1.70 7.35 -3.33
C ASN A 87 2.82 6.39 -2.92
N LEU A 88 2.47 5.13 -2.69
CA LEU A 88 3.38 4.06 -2.28
C LEU A 88 4.18 3.47 -3.45
N MET A 89 3.84 3.82 -4.69
CA MET A 89 4.56 3.36 -5.87
C MET A 89 5.87 4.12 -6.04
N PHE A 90 6.99 3.41 -5.94
CA PHE A 90 8.29 3.99 -6.27
C PHE A 90 8.45 4.09 -7.79
N LYS A 91 8.38 5.31 -8.30
CA LYS A 91 8.54 5.62 -9.72
C LYS A 91 10.01 5.80 -10.06
N THR A 92 10.46 5.23 -11.18
CA THR A 92 11.78 5.43 -11.75
C THR A 92 11.70 5.46 -13.27
N ALA A 93 12.81 5.76 -13.94
CA ALA A 93 12.92 5.73 -15.40
C ALA A 93 13.91 4.67 -15.84
N ILE A 94 13.63 4.01 -16.96
CA ILE A 94 14.55 3.10 -17.63
C ILE A 94 15.07 3.78 -18.90
N GLY A 95 16.38 3.97 -18.99
CA GLY A 95 17.01 4.62 -20.13
C GLY A 95 17.68 5.94 -19.78
N VAL A 96 18.10 6.67 -20.82
CA VAL A 96 18.89 7.91 -20.70
C VAL A 96 17.99 9.14 -20.57
N THR A 97 16.75 9.06 -21.05
CA THR A 97 15.79 10.17 -21.05
C THR A 97 14.62 9.87 -20.11
N GLU A 98 14.23 10.86 -19.30
CA GLU A 98 13.06 10.78 -18.41
C GLU A 98 11.81 11.23 -19.15
N ASP A 99 11.32 10.41 -20.06
CA ASP A 99 10.03 10.62 -20.73
C ASP A 99 8.95 9.67 -20.20
N SER A 100 7.70 9.88 -20.60
CA SER A 100 6.58 9.07 -20.14
C SER A 100 6.68 7.61 -20.61
N SER A 101 7.38 7.35 -21.70
CA SER A 101 7.57 6.01 -22.26
C SER A 101 8.64 5.21 -21.50
N SER A 102 9.57 5.91 -20.83
CA SER A 102 10.62 5.31 -20.02
C SER A 102 10.22 5.05 -18.57
N THR A 103 9.03 5.52 -18.15
CA THR A 103 8.54 5.37 -16.77
C THR A 103 8.32 3.91 -16.40
N CYS A 104 8.89 3.48 -15.29
CA CYS A 104 8.61 2.20 -14.66
C CYS A 104 8.46 2.34 -13.14
N TYR A 105 8.00 1.26 -12.52
CA TYR A 105 7.78 1.23 -11.08
C TYR A 105 8.46 0.01 -10.47
N LEU A 106 9.04 0.19 -9.28
CA LEU A 106 9.42 -0.93 -8.45
C LEU A 106 8.15 -1.61 -7.92
N ARG A 107 8.18 -2.93 -7.80
CA ARG A 107 7.04 -3.68 -7.23
C ARG A 107 6.76 -3.21 -5.80
N PRO A 108 5.54 -2.76 -5.47
CA PRO A 108 5.17 -2.37 -4.11
C PRO A 108 4.92 -3.57 -3.21
N GLU A 109 4.60 -4.71 -3.80
CA GLU A 109 4.29 -5.97 -3.12
C GLU A 109 4.70 -7.18 -3.96
N THR A 110 4.64 -8.38 -3.38
CA THR A 110 5.08 -9.62 -4.04
C THR A 110 3.95 -10.40 -4.72
N ALA A 111 2.68 -10.05 -4.46
CA ALA A 111 1.52 -10.80 -4.90
C ALA A 111 1.45 -10.94 -6.43
N GLN A 112 1.65 -9.87 -7.18
CA GLN A 112 1.59 -9.90 -8.65
C GLN A 112 2.69 -10.77 -9.25
N GLY A 113 3.89 -10.76 -8.67
CA GLY A 113 4.99 -11.65 -9.06
C GLY A 113 4.63 -13.12 -8.88
N ILE A 114 3.86 -13.47 -7.85
CA ILE A 114 3.38 -14.82 -7.59
C ILE A 114 2.37 -15.22 -8.68
N PHE A 115 1.38 -14.38 -8.96
CA PHE A 115 0.35 -14.67 -9.96
C PHE A 115 0.92 -14.79 -11.37
N VAL A 116 1.78 -13.86 -11.79
CA VAL A 116 2.41 -13.86 -13.11
C VAL A 116 3.26 -15.13 -13.34
N ASN A 117 3.93 -15.61 -12.29
CA ASN A 117 4.79 -16.78 -12.39
C ASN A 117 4.09 -18.10 -12.04
N PHE A 118 2.80 -18.08 -11.70
CA PHE A 118 2.08 -19.27 -11.27
C PHE A 118 2.15 -20.42 -12.28
N ALA A 119 1.84 -20.13 -13.54
CA ALA A 119 1.87 -21.14 -14.61
C ALA A 119 3.29 -21.67 -14.85
N ASN A 120 4.31 -20.81 -14.80
CA ASN A 120 5.71 -21.22 -14.96
C ASN A 120 6.15 -22.16 -13.84
N ILE A 121 5.76 -21.89 -12.61
CA ILE A 121 6.08 -22.74 -11.46
C ILE A 121 5.36 -24.07 -11.57
N GLN A 122 4.08 -24.06 -11.95
CA GLN A 122 3.28 -25.27 -12.12
C GLN A 122 3.91 -26.24 -13.16
N LEU A 123 4.46 -25.69 -14.26
CA LEU A 123 5.11 -26.46 -15.30
C LEU A 123 6.45 -27.08 -14.85
N HIS A 124 7.14 -26.47 -13.89
CA HIS A 124 8.47 -26.89 -13.45
C HIS A 124 8.47 -27.69 -12.15
N LEU A 125 7.34 -27.80 -11.46
CA LEU A 125 7.23 -28.64 -10.26
C LEU A 125 7.11 -30.11 -10.67
N PRO A 126 7.88 -31.01 -10.03
CA PRO A 126 7.86 -32.46 -10.33
C PRO A 126 6.52 -33.14 -9.97
N TYR A 127 5.62 -32.45 -9.31
CA TYR A 127 4.30 -32.93 -8.94
C TYR A 127 3.19 -32.01 -9.47
N PRO A 128 2.42 -32.44 -10.49
CA PRO A 128 1.40 -31.58 -11.13
C PRO A 128 0.08 -31.49 -10.33
N ARG A 129 0.11 -31.57 -9.02
CA ARG A 129 -1.09 -31.44 -8.19
C ARG A 129 -1.14 -30.08 -7.52
N VAL A 130 -1.49 -29.06 -8.29
CA VAL A 130 -2.04 -27.84 -7.71
C VAL A 130 -3.44 -28.20 -7.20
N ARG A 131 -3.57 -28.42 -5.89
CA ARG A 131 -4.88 -28.50 -5.24
C ARG A 131 -5.51 -27.10 -5.23
N ALA A 132 -6.81 -27.01 -4.94
CA ALA A 132 -7.53 -25.74 -4.82
C ALA A 132 -6.92 -24.74 -3.80
N ASP A 133 -5.95 -25.18 -3.00
CA ASP A 133 -5.15 -24.42 -2.04
C ASP A 133 -3.73 -24.04 -2.57
N GLY A 134 -3.59 -23.89 -3.86
CA GLY A 134 -2.31 -23.63 -4.57
C GLY A 134 -1.48 -22.44 -4.04
N VAL A 135 -2.10 -21.47 -3.40
CA VAL A 135 -1.40 -20.38 -2.69
C VAL A 135 -0.57 -20.92 -1.51
N ARG A 136 -1.03 -21.98 -0.85
CA ARG A 136 -0.33 -22.60 0.27
C ARG A 136 0.96 -23.32 -0.16
N VAL A 137 0.95 -23.92 -1.35
CA VAL A 137 2.13 -24.60 -1.91
C VAL A 137 3.25 -23.60 -2.23
N LEU A 138 2.90 -22.41 -2.72
CA LEU A 138 3.89 -21.36 -3.00
C LEU A 138 4.51 -20.76 -1.72
N LEU A 139 3.77 -20.77 -0.61
CA LEU A 139 4.26 -20.33 0.71
C LEU A 139 5.12 -21.39 1.41
N GLN A 140 4.85 -22.67 1.20
CA GLN A 140 5.64 -23.78 1.78
C GLN A 140 6.97 -24.03 1.08
N ALA A 141 7.15 -23.59 -0.15
CA ALA A 141 8.44 -23.67 -0.85
C ALA A 141 9.53 -22.73 -0.30
N ARG A 142 9.29 -22.06 0.82
CA ARG A 142 10.22 -21.15 1.52
C ARG A 142 10.91 -21.75 2.75
N HIS A 143 10.78 -23.06 2.99
CA HIS A 143 11.49 -23.73 4.10
C HIS A 143 12.50 -24.74 3.55
#